data_111b428ae257927be5695ab80587dfd8
#
_entry.id   111b428ae257927be5695ab80587dfd8
#
_cell.length_a   1.000
_cell.length_b   1.000
_cell.length_c   1.000
_cell.angle_alpha   90.00
_cell.angle_beta   90.00
_cell.angle_gamma   90.00
#
_symmetry.space_group_name_H-M   'P 1'
#
loop_
_entity.id
_entity.type
_entity.pdbx_description
1 polymer ?
#
loop_
_entity_poly.entity_id
_entity_poly.type
_entity_poly.pdbx_seq_one_letter_code
_entity_poly.pdbx_strand_id
1 'polypeptide(L)'
;KVSKGKISDHYSVFVNPQRPIPLRITELTSIDDSMVADAKSIEEILPEFLSFCEGCSLVAHNAEFDVSFIEENAKRQGFETDFTVLDTVQMARLLLTDLNKFKLNTVCKRLNIKQEHHHRAVDDARVTAEVFLRFVEMLEEKDVHTLAKLNDMGAMSPDLIKKAPSYHGIILVKNETGRINLNRLVSASHLDYF
;
A
#
# COMPACT_ATOMS: atom_id res chain seq x y z
N LYS A 1 -15.03 -1.21 -3.54
CA LYS A 1 -14.92 0.12 -4.18
C LYS A 1 -15.42 1.23 -3.26
N VAL A 2 -14.81 2.38 -3.38
CA VAL A 2 -15.25 3.62 -2.72
C VAL A 2 -15.68 4.62 -3.81
N SER A 3 -16.83 5.22 -3.63
CA SER A 3 -17.35 6.25 -4.53
C SER A 3 -18.21 7.25 -3.77
N LYS A 4 -18.06 8.54 -4.07
CA LYS A 4 -18.85 9.64 -3.47
C LYS A 4 -18.86 9.59 -1.93
N GLY A 5 -17.69 9.37 -1.32
CA GLY A 5 -17.52 9.36 0.14
C GLY A 5 -18.06 8.13 0.88
N LYS A 6 -18.37 7.04 0.19
CA LYS A 6 -18.86 5.80 0.80
C LYS A 6 -18.38 4.54 0.07
N ILE A 7 -18.39 3.41 0.78
CA ILE A 7 -18.17 2.10 0.18
C ILE A 7 -19.39 1.77 -0.69
N SER A 8 -19.17 1.57 -1.98
CA SER A 8 -20.22 1.39 -3.00
C SER A 8 -20.35 -0.03 -3.52
N ASP A 9 -19.26 -0.80 -3.47
CA ASP A 9 -19.23 -2.16 -4.04
C ASP A 9 -18.10 -2.97 -3.40
N HIS A 10 -18.16 -4.31 -3.52
CA HIS A 10 -17.12 -5.20 -3.03
C HIS A 10 -16.91 -6.37 -3.98
N TYR A 11 -15.68 -6.88 -4.02
CA TYR A 11 -15.30 -8.10 -4.71
C TYR A 11 -14.48 -8.96 -3.75
N SER A 12 -14.90 -10.19 -3.54
CA SER A 12 -14.23 -11.12 -2.64
C SER A 12 -14.41 -12.54 -3.13
N VAL A 13 -13.32 -13.22 -3.37
CA VAL A 13 -13.30 -14.60 -3.85
C VAL A 13 -12.16 -15.36 -3.19
N PHE A 14 -12.33 -16.66 -3.02
CA PHE A 14 -11.22 -17.54 -2.73
C PHE A 14 -10.46 -17.87 -4.02
N VAL A 15 -9.14 -18.02 -3.87
CA VAL A 15 -8.25 -18.42 -4.95
C VAL A 15 -7.63 -19.76 -4.58
N ASN A 16 -7.69 -20.74 -5.46
CA ASN A 16 -6.98 -22.00 -5.29
C ASN A 16 -5.48 -21.76 -5.56
N PRO A 17 -4.59 -21.91 -4.57
CA PRO A 17 -3.16 -21.68 -4.76
C PRO A 17 -2.46 -22.83 -5.52
N GLN A 18 -3.19 -23.91 -5.88
CA GLN A 18 -2.71 -25.11 -6.55
C GLN A 18 -1.54 -25.81 -5.80
N ARG A 19 -1.45 -25.57 -4.51
CA ARG A 19 -0.47 -26.17 -3.58
C ARG A 19 -1.02 -26.12 -2.16
N PRO A 20 -0.57 -27.01 -1.26
CA PRO A 20 -1.00 -26.99 0.13
C PRO A 20 -0.72 -25.64 0.80
N ILE A 21 -1.68 -25.19 1.59
CA ILE A 21 -1.53 -23.98 2.40
C ILE A 21 -0.69 -24.32 3.64
N PRO A 22 0.45 -23.65 3.87
CA PRO A 22 1.24 -23.88 5.06
C PRO A 22 0.45 -23.61 6.35
N LEU A 23 0.58 -24.46 7.37
CA LEU A 23 -0.15 -24.34 8.63
C LEU A 23 -0.08 -22.93 9.24
N ARG A 24 1.10 -22.30 9.18
CA ARG A 24 1.30 -20.92 9.65
C ARG A 24 0.37 -19.91 8.93
N ILE A 25 0.07 -20.14 7.66
CA ILE A 25 -0.83 -19.25 6.89
C ILE A 25 -2.27 -19.53 7.29
N THR A 26 -2.65 -20.81 7.47
CA THR A 26 -3.96 -21.19 8.00
C THR A 26 -4.21 -20.58 9.39
N GLU A 27 -3.23 -20.64 10.28
CA GLU A 27 -3.32 -20.05 11.62
C GLU A 27 -3.47 -18.51 11.56
N LEU A 28 -2.82 -17.85 10.59
CA LEU A 28 -2.88 -16.40 10.42
C LEU A 28 -4.20 -15.94 9.82
N THR A 29 -4.65 -16.60 8.74
CA THR A 29 -5.76 -16.13 7.89
C THR A 29 -7.08 -16.85 8.18
N SER A 30 -7.03 -17.97 8.90
CA SER A 30 -8.14 -18.92 9.07
C SER A 30 -8.66 -19.49 7.75
N ILE A 31 -7.82 -19.53 6.71
CA ILE A 31 -8.11 -20.16 5.41
C ILE A 31 -7.32 -21.45 5.32
N ASP A 32 -8.00 -22.56 5.09
CA ASP A 32 -7.42 -23.88 4.91
C ASP A 32 -7.64 -24.44 3.51
N ASP A 33 -6.99 -25.58 3.22
CA ASP A 33 -7.06 -26.23 1.91
C ASP A 33 -8.50 -26.62 1.51
N SER A 34 -9.36 -26.96 2.46
CA SER A 34 -10.75 -27.36 2.16
C SER A 34 -11.58 -26.19 1.67
N MET A 35 -11.28 -24.97 2.14
CA MET A 35 -11.99 -23.74 1.75
C MET A 35 -11.65 -23.29 0.33
N VAL A 36 -10.51 -23.68 -0.20
CA VAL A 36 -10.01 -23.25 -1.53
C VAL A 36 -9.97 -24.38 -2.57
N ALA A 37 -10.31 -25.61 -2.19
CA ALA A 37 -10.19 -26.78 -3.05
C ALA A 37 -10.95 -26.62 -4.37
N ASP A 38 -12.19 -26.12 -4.31
CA ASP A 38 -13.05 -25.90 -5.47
C ASP A 38 -13.02 -24.46 -5.99
N ALA A 39 -12.10 -23.61 -5.46
CA ALA A 39 -11.97 -22.24 -5.92
C ALA A 39 -11.24 -22.18 -7.26
N LYS A 40 -11.55 -21.14 -8.04
CA LYS A 40 -10.83 -20.84 -9.29
C LYS A 40 -9.36 -20.52 -9.01
N SER A 41 -8.51 -20.75 -10.00
CA SER A 41 -7.09 -20.36 -9.96
C SER A 41 -6.91 -18.85 -10.10
N ILE A 42 -5.69 -18.36 -9.85
CA ILE A 42 -5.36 -16.94 -10.04
C ILE A 42 -5.47 -16.53 -11.51
N GLU A 43 -5.20 -17.46 -12.45
CA GLU A 43 -5.29 -17.22 -13.87
C GLU A 43 -6.74 -16.96 -14.32
N GLU A 44 -7.71 -17.57 -13.66
CA GLU A 44 -9.13 -17.39 -13.95
C GLU A 44 -9.72 -16.14 -13.27
N ILE A 45 -9.23 -15.82 -12.07
CA ILE A 45 -9.76 -14.72 -11.24
C ILE A 45 -9.16 -13.37 -11.61
N LEU A 46 -7.89 -13.32 -11.98
CA LEU A 46 -7.20 -12.06 -12.23
C LEU A 46 -7.87 -11.19 -13.30
N PRO A 47 -8.33 -11.71 -14.45
CA PRO A 47 -9.05 -10.89 -15.42
C PRO A 47 -10.34 -10.27 -14.88
N GLU A 48 -11.10 -11.02 -14.06
CA GLU A 48 -12.31 -10.53 -13.41
C GLU A 48 -11.98 -9.41 -12.41
N PHE A 49 -10.89 -9.58 -11.64
CA PHE A 49 -10.41 -8.58 -10.68
C PHE A 49 -9.91 -7.32 -11.38
N LEU A 50 -9.13 -7.45 -12.47
CA LEU A 50 -8.66 -6.30 -13.25
C LEU A 50 -9.83 -5.51 -13.84
N SER A 51 -10.84 -6.20 -14.38
CA SER A 51 -12.09 -5.56 -14.84
C SER A 51 -12.83 -4.87 -13.69
N PHE A 52 -12.89 -5.49 -12.52
CA PHE A 52 -13.44 -4.82 -11.33
C PHE A 52 -12.67 -3.55 -10.98
N CYS A 53 -11.36 -3.50 -11.13
CA CYS A 53 -10.52 -2.34 -10.83
C CYS A 53 -10.49 -1.27 -11.93
N GLU A 54 -11.05 -1.54 -13.10
CA GLU A 54 -10.99 -0.62 -14.24
C GLU A 54 -11.50 0.78 -13.88
N GLY A 55 -10.71 1.80 -14.27
CA GLY A 55 -10.99 3.21 -13.99
C GLY A 55 -10.89 3.61 -12.52
N CYS A 56 -10.34 2.75 -11.64
CA CYS A 56 -10.16 3.02 -10.22
C CYS A 56 -8.68 3.25 -9.88
N SER A 57 -8.41 4.10 -8.89
CA SER A 57 -7.13 4.09 -8.18
C SER A 57 -7.15 3.01 -7.11
N LEU A 58 -6.04 2.29 -6.96
CA LEU A 58 -5.88 1.29 -5.91
C LEU A 58 -5.51 1.96 -4.59
N VAL A 59 -6.14 1.54 -3.51
CA VAL A 59 -5.83 2.02 -2.16
C VAL A 59 -5.56 0.81 -1.28
N ALA A 60 -4.37 0.76 -0.66
CA ALA A 60 -4.04 -0.31 0.25
C ALA A 60 -3.22 0.20 1.46
N HIS A 61 -3.04 -0.65 2.46
CA HIS A 61 -2.25 -0.35 3.64
C HIS A 61 -0.91 -1.07 3.57
N ASN A 62 0.18 -0.37 3.22
CA ASN A 62 1.46 -0.90 2.75
C ASN A 62 1.32 -1.48 1.34
N ALA A 63 0.87 -0.62 0.43
CA ALA A 63 0.35 -0.95 -0.89
C ALA A 63 1.35 -1.70 -1.78
N GLU A 64 2.66 -1.46 -1.65
CA GLU A 64 3.70 -2.14 -2.42
C GLU A 64 3.57 -3.67 -2.32
N PHE A 65 3.22 -4.17 -1.12
CA PHE A 65 3.05 -5.60 -0.89
C PHE A 65 1.91 -6.18 -1.73
N ASP A 66 0.71 -5.61 -1.64
CA ASP A 66 -0.47 -6.14 -2.33
C ASP A 66 -0.39 -5.92 -3.84
N VAL A 67 0.04 -4.74 -4.27
CA VAL A 67 0.13 -4.37 -5.70
C VAL A 67 1.16 -5.22 -6.43
N SER A 68 2.32 -5.50 -5.81
CA SER A 68 3.35 -6.34 -6.42
C SER A 68 2.86 -7.75 -6.78
N PHE A 69 1.98 -8.35 -5.96
CA PHE A 69 1.37 -9.64 -6.28
C PHE A 69 0.44 -9.56 -7.50
N ILE A 70 -0.34 -8.49 -7.59
CA ILE A 70 -1.25 -8.28 -8.74
C ILE A 70 -0.44 -8.08 -10.01
N GLU A 71 0.55 -7.18 -9.99
CA GLU A 71 1.40 -6.86 -11.15
C GLU A 71 2.20 -8.06 -11.64
N GLU A 72 2.79 -8.85 -10.72
CA GLU A 72 3.56 -10.04 -11.09
C GLU A 72 2.67 -11.10 -11.76
N ASN A 73 1.46 -11.33 -11.25
CA ASN A 73 0.53 -12.27 -11.86
C ASN A 73 -0.04 -11.75 -13.18
N ALA A 74 -0.32 -10.44 -13.28
CA ALA A 74 -0.74 -9.78 -14.51
C ALA A 74 0.33 -9.95 -15.61
N LYS A 75 1.58 -9.64 -15.26
CA LYS A 75 2.73 -9.80 -16.17
C LYS A 75 2.89 -11.24 -16.67
N ARG A 76 2.75 -12.24 -15.79
CA ARG A 76 2.82 -13.66 -16.17
C ARG A 76 1.73 -14.06 -17.17
N GLN A 77 0.57 -13.44 -17.10
CA GLN A 77 -0.56 -13.67 -17.99
C GLN A 77 -0.59 -12.73 -19.20
N GLY A 78 0.40 -11.85 -19.34
CA GLY A 78 0.52 -10.91 -20.48
C GLY A 78 -0.41 -9.71 -20.39
N PHE A 79 -0.95 -9.39 -19.21
CA PHE A 79 -1.70 -8.16 -18.98
C PHE A 79 -0.74 -7.01 -18.67
N GLU A 80 -0.97 -5.88 -19.28
CA GLU A 80 -0.33 -4.61 -18.89
C GLU A 80 -1.14 -3.96 -17.76
N THR A 81 -0.44 -3.47 -16.74
CA THR A 81 -1.04 -2.78 -15.60
C THR A 81 -0.37 -1.43 -15.42
N ASP A 82 -1.18 -0.39 -15.27
CA ASP A 82 -0.75 0.97 -14.95
C ASP A 82 -1.69 1.51 -13.85
N PHE A 83 -1.39 1.16 -12.60
CA PHE A 83 -2.22 1.54 -11.48
C PHE A 83 -1.77 2.85 -10.85
N THR A 84 -2.71 3.78 -10.68
CA THR A 84 -2.53 4.83 -9.68
C THR A 84 -2.74 4.22 -8.30
N VAL A 85 -1.71 4.28 -7.46
CA VAL A 85 -1.71 3.65 -6.14
C VAL A 85 -1.62 4.68 -5.03
N LEU A 86 -2.47 4.55 -4.02
CA LEU A 86 -2.45 5.33 -2.79
C LEU A 86 -2.17 4.42 -1.60
N ASP A 87 -1.11 4.73 -0.85
CA ASP A 87 -0.74 3.97 0.35
C ASP A 87 -1.22 4.69 1.61
N THR A 88 -2.14 4.06 2.33
CA THR A 88 -2.68 4.62 3.58
C THR A 88 -1.65 4.68 4.71
N VAL A 89 -0.53 3.94 4.65
CA VAL A 89 0.60 4.12 5.59
C VAL A 89 1.28 5.47 5.34
N GLN A 90 1.52 5.84 4.09
CA GLN A 90 2.13 7.13 3.75
C GLN A 90 1.18 8.29 4.12
N MET A 91 -0.12 8.14 3.81
CA MET A 91 -1.13 9.11 4.23
C MET A 91 -1.21 9.24 5.76
N ALA A 92 -1.15 8.12 6.48
CA ALA A 92 -1.14 8.14 7.95
C ALA A 92 0.08 8.86 8.53
N ARG A 93 1.27 8.68 7.95
CA ARG A 93 2.48 9.41 8.35
C ARG A 93 2.34 10.91 8.17
N LEU A 94 1.63 11.32 7.13
CA LEU A 94 1.40 12.72 6.79
C LEU A 94 0.34 13.37 7.70
N LEU A 95 -0.72 12.64 8.00
CA LEU A 95 -1.92 13.18 8.66
C LEU A 95 -1.96 12.91 10.17
N LEU A 96 -1.34 11.82 10.64
CA LEU A 96 -1.34 11.41 12.05
C LEU A 96 0.07 11.52 12.64
N THR A 97 0.54 12.75 12.77
CA THR A 97 1.92 13.06 13.21
C THR A 97 2.19 12.68 14.68
N ASP A 98 1.14 12.44 15.45
CA ASP A 98 1.19 11.96 16.83
C ASP A 98 1.47 10.45 16.96
N LEU A 99 1.46 9.69 15.85
CA LEU A 99 1.72 8.27 15.85
C LEU A 99 3.19 7.94 15.54
N ASN A 100 3.71 6.93 16.25
CA ASN A 100 5.05 6.36 15.99
C ASN A 100 4.99 4.99 15.28
N LYS A 101 3.81 4.38 15.18
CA LYS A 101 3.58 3.09 14.53
C LYS A 101 2.33 3.19 13.65
N PHE A 102 2.45 2.71 12.41
CA PHE A 102 1.42 2.87 11.38
C PHE A 102 0.84 1.51 10.93
N LYS A 103 0.78 0.52 11.83
CA LYS A 103 0.03 -0.71 11.56
C LYS A 103 -1.46 -0.38 11.43
N LEU A 104 -2.19 -1.09 10.58
CA LEU A 104 -3.62 -0.84 10.33
C LEU A 104 -4.43 -0.73 11.61
N ASN A 105 -4.24 -1.66 12.55
CA ASN A 105 -4.93 -1.63 13.85
C ASN A 105 -4.60 -0.40 14.71
N THR A 106 -3.38 0.14 14.61
CA THR A 106 -2.97 1.36 15.33
C THR A 106 -3.66 2.58 14.74
N VAL A 107 -3.69 2.66 13.41
CA VAL A 107 -4.37 3.74 12.67
C VAL A 107 -5.89 3.69 12.94
N CYS A 108 -6.51 2.51 12.89
CA CYS A 108 -7.91 2.32 13.19
C CYS A 108 -8.27 2.80 14.61
N LYS A 109 -7.48 2.42 15.60
CA LYS A 109 -7.68 2.87 16.99
C LYS A 109 -7.62 4.40 17.10
N ARG A 110 -6.64 5.03 16.43
CA ARG A 110 -6.49 6.49 16.43
C ARG A 110 -7.67 7.20 15.77
N LEU A 111 -8.25 6.59 14.74
CA LEU A 111 -9.40 7.13 14.00
C LEU A 111 -10.77 6.66 14.55
N ASN A 112 -10.81 5.91 15.67
CA ASN A 112 -12.01 5.31 16.24
C ASN A 112 -12.78 4.39 15.26
N ILE A 113 -12.07 3.70 14.37
CA ILE A 113 -12.63 2.73 13.43
C ILE A 113 -12.63 1.35 14.10
N LYS A 114 -13.80 0.70 14.14
CA LYS A 114 -13.92 -0.65 14.70
C LYS A 114 -13.40 -1.69 13.71
N GLN A 115 -12.56 -2.59 14.20
CA GLN A 115 -12.04 -3.73 13.46
C GLN A 115 -12.61 -5.00 14.12
N GLU A 116 -13.51 -5.70 13.44
CA GLU A 116 -14.24 -6.85 14.01
C GLU A 116 -13.44 -8.14 13.89
N HIS A 117 -12.78 -8.35 12.75
CA HIS A 117 -11.94 -9.52 12.51
C HIS A 117 -10.59 -9.07 11.96
N HIS A 118 -9.51 -9.62 12.51
CA HIS A 118 -8.15 -9.39 12.04
C HIS A 118 -7.74 -10.48 11.04
N HIS A 119 -6.94 -10.10 10.02
CA HIS A 119 -6.34 -11.01 9.04
C HIS A 119 -7.32 -11.73 8.11
N ARG A 120 -8.53 -11.19 7.92
CA ARG A 120 -9.39 -11.52 6.80
C ARG A 120 -9.32 -10.42 5.77
N ALA A 121 -8.83 -10.73 4.57
CA ALA A 121 -8.58 -9.75 3.50
C ALA A 121 -9.79 -8.82 3.22
N VAL A 122 -11.01 -9.35 3.26
CA VAL A 122 -12.25 -8.56 3.10
C VAL A 122 -12.45 -7.55 4.22
N ASP A 123 -12.23 -7.95 5.46
CA ASP A 123 -12.39 -7.07 6.62
C ASP A 123 -11.28 -6.01 6.64
N ASP A 124 -10.03 -6.41 6.33
CA ASP A 124 -8.91 -5.49 6.24
C ASP A 124 -9.10 -4.50 5.08
N ALA A 125 -9.63 -4.93 3.93
CA ALA A 125 -9.96 -4.05 2.81
C ALA A 125 -11.10 -3.06 3.16
N ARG A 126 -12.16 -3.52 3.83
CA ARG A 126 -13.25 -2.66 4.31
C ARG A 126 -12.74 -1.60 5.28
N VAL A 127 -11.95 -2.03 6.25
CA VAL A 127 -11.37 -1.14 7.27
C VAL A 127 -10.39 -0.15 6.63
N THR A 128 -9.59 -0.60 5.66
CA THR A 128 -8.70 0.29 4.89
C THR A 128 -9.50 1.32 4.09
N ALA A 129 -10.64 0.95 3.54
CA ALA A 129 -11.53 1.90 2.86
C ALA A 129 -12.11 2.95 3.84
N GLU A 130 -12.50 2.54 5.05
CA GLU A 130 -12.96 3.48 6.09
C GLU A 130 -11.83 4.42 6.54
N VAL A 131 -10.61 3.91 6.73
CA VAL A 131 -9.41 4.72 7.02
C VAL A 131 -9.17 5.73 5.90
N PHE A 132 -9.22 5.28 4.65
CA PHE A 132 -9.04 6.15 3.50
C PHE A 132 -10.09 7.27 3.44
N LEU A 133 -11.36 6.96 3.68
CA LEU A 133 -12.42 7.96 3.74
C LEU A 133 -12.16 9.01 4.82
N ARG A 134 -11.71 8.61 6.01
CA ARG A 134 -11.31 9.55 7.06
C ARG A 134 -10.14 10.42 6.66
N PHE A 135 -9.16 9.87 5.95
CA PHE A 135 -8.05 10.66 5.43
C PHE A 135 -8.49 11.66 4.36
N VAL A 136 -9.44 11.30 3.51
CA VAL A 136 -10.03 12.25 2.54
C VAL A 136 -10.70 13.41 3.26
N GLU A 137 -11.53 13.16 4.29
CA GLU A 137 -12.14 14.21 5.11
C GLU A 137 -11.06 15.15 5.72
N MET A 138 -9.99 14.58 6.31
CA MET A 138 -8.89 15.36 6.89
C MET A 138 -8.11 16.17 5.84
N LEU A 139 -7.99 15.67 4.61
CA LEU A 139 -7.34 16.39 3.51
C LEU A 139 -8.23 17.51 2.97
N GLU A 140 -9.54 17.30 2.91
CA GLU A 140 -10.52 18.34 2.54
C GLU A 140 -10.48 19.51 3.52
N GLU A 141 -10.40 19.24 4.84
CA GLU A 141 -10.22 20.27 5.88
C GLU A 141 -8.93 21.10 5.69
N LYS A 142 -7.94 20.55 5.01
CA LYS A 142 -6.65 21.21 4.68
C LYS A 142 -6.61 21.81 3.27
N ASP A 143 -7.74 21.87 2.57
CA ASP A 143 -7.85 22.33 1.16
C ASP A 143 -6.99 21.50 0.18
N VAL A 144 -6.80 20.20 0.48
CA VAL A 144 -6.07 19.26 -0.37
C VAL A 144 -7.08 18.38 -1.12
N HIS A 145 -7.35 18.71 -2.38
CA HIS A 145 -8.40 18.06 -3.20
C HIS A 145 -7.85 17.30 -4.41
N THR A 146 -6.53 17.26 -4.59
CA THR A 146 -5.90 16.59 -5.73
C THR A 146 -4.68 15.77 -5.31
N LEU A 147 -4.35 14.74 -6.09
CA LEU A 147 -3.14 13.94 -5.88
C LEU A 147 -1.86 14.79 -5.98
N ALA A 148 -1.84 15.79 -6.86
CA ALA A 148 -0.70 16.72 -6.97
C ALA A 148 -0.49 17.48 -5.65
N LYS A 149 -1.52 18.09 -5.09
CA LYS A 149 -1.43 18.77 -3.78
C LYS A 149 -1.04 17.79 -2.64
N LEU A 150 -1.53 16.56 -2.66
CA LEU A 150 -1.15 15.53 -1.68
C LEU A 150 0.33 15.19 -1.79
N ASN A 151 0.86 15.03 -3.01
CA ASN A 151 2.28 14.78 -3.25
C ASN A 151 3.15 15.95 -2.80
N ASP A 152 2.74 17.19 -3.11
CA ASP A 152 3.44 18.41 -2.67
C ASP A 152 3.49 18.50 -1.14
N MET A 153 2.40 18.18 -0.47
CA MET A 153 2.33 18.14 0.99
C MET A 153 3.29 17.09 1.59
N GLY A 154 3.44 15.94 0.92
CA GLY A 154 4.41 14.90 1.29
C GLY A 154 5.87 15.32 1.08
N ALA A 155 6.16 16.02 -0.02
CA ALA A 155 7.50 16.47 -0.37
C ALA A 155 8.03 17.59 0.55
N MET A 156 7.15 18.37 1.16
CA MET A 156 7.51 19.54 1.99
C MET A 156 7.76 19.23 3.47
N SER A 157 7.55 18.01 3.95
CA SER A 157 7.67 17.69 5.37
C SER A 157 9.06 17.11 5.72
N PRO A 158 9.93 17.88 6.41
CA PRO A 158 11.22 17.37 6.90
C PRO A 158 11.09 16.14 7.81
N ASP A 159 9.99 16.05 8.56
CA ASP A 159 9.71 14.92 9.46
C ASP A 159 9.34 13.64 8.70
N LEU A 160 8.77 13.74 7.50
CA LEU A 160 8.54 12.60 6.62
C LEU A 160 9.84 12.07 6.05
N ILE A 161 10.77 12.95 5.69
CA ILE A 161 12.11 12.56 5.22
C ILE A 161 12.85 11.78 6.32
N LYS A 162 12.79 12.27 7.58
CA LYS A 162 13.40 11.58 8.73
C LYS A 162 12.76 10.23 9.06
N LYS A 163 11.47 10.06 8.77
CA LYS A 163 10.71 8.82 9.03
C LYS A 163 10.60 7.93 7.78
N ALA A 164 11.15 8.36 6.65
CA ALA A 164 11.16 7.56 5.43
C ALA A 164 11.98 6.27 5.63
N PRO A 165 11.59 5.15 5.00
CA PRO A 165 12.39 3.96 5.04
C PRO A 165 13.78 4.24 4.47
N SER A 166 14.83 3.88 5.22
CA SER A 166 16.21 3.98 4.74
C SER A 166 16.63 2.66 4.11
N TYR A 167 17.26 2.75 2.96
CA TYR A 167 17.81 1.60 2.25
C TYR A 167 19.33 1.68 2.23
N HIS A 168 19.99 0.52 2.37
CA HIS A 168 21.43 0.44 2.21
C HIS A 168 21.78 0.34 0.73
N GLY A 169 22.55 1.30 0.23
CA GLY A 169 23.10 1.30 -1.12
C GLY A 169 24.61 1.18 -1.09
N ILE A 170 25.17 0.30 -1.92
CA ILE A 170 26.64 0.23 -2.12
C ILE A 170 26.96 0.91 -3.45
N ILE A 171 27.74 2.00 -3.38
CA ILE A 171 28.17 2.74 -4.56
C ILE A 171 29.63 2.40 -4.85
N LEU A 172 29.88 1.77 -6.00
CA LEU A 172 31.23 1.47 -6.47
C LEU A 172 31.71 2.55 -7.43
N VAL A 173 32.88 3.11 -7.13
CA VAL A 173 33.50 4.14 -7.94
C VAL A 173 34.38 3.51 -9.03
N LYS A 174 34.14 3.85 -10.29
CA LYS A 174 34.86 3.29 -11.44
C LYS A 174 36.12 4.08 -11.81
N ASN A 175 36.11 5.39 -11.57
CA ASN A 175 37.20 6.30 -11.97
C ASN A 175 37.25 7.53 -11.07
N GLU A 176 38.24 8.41 -11.28
CA GLU A 176 38.46 9.61 -10.47
C GLU A 176 37.27 10.58 -10.49
N THR A 177 36.62 10.76 -11.63
CA THR A 177 35.39 11.59 -11.71
C THR A 177 34.29 11.03 -10.82
N GLY A 178 34.12 9.70 -10.82
CA GLY A 178 33.14 9.02 -9.93
C GLY A 178 33.49 9.23 -8.46
N ARG A 179 34.79 9.22 -8.09
CA ARG A 179 35.24 9.50 -6.72
C ARG A 179 34.90 10.93 -6.29
N ILE A 180 35.12 11.90 -7.14
CA ILE A 180 34.78 13.31 -6.85
C ILE A 180 33.27 13.46 -6.67
N ASN A 181 32.46 12.81 -7.55
CA ASN A 181 31.01 12.85 -7.47
C ASN A 181 30.47 12.15 -6.21
N LEU A 182 31.07 11.02 -5.81
CA LEU A 182 30.72 10.35 -4.57
C LEU A 182 30.99 11.23 -3.35
N ASN A 183 32.18 11.89 -3.31
CA ASN A 183 32.52 12.81 -2.22
C ASN A 183 31.53 13.99 -2.15
N ARG A 184 31.11 14.55 -3.30
CA ARG A 184 30.09 15.60 -3.35
C ARG A 184 28.72 15.10 -2.83
N LEU A 185 28.30 13.89 -3.23
CA LEU A 185 27.06 13.28 -2.77
C LEU A 185 27.06 13.09 -1.25
N VAL A 186 28.16 12.55 -0.70
CA VAL A 186 28.32 12.36 0.75
C VAL A 186 28.33 13.69 1.48
N SER A 187 29.04 14.71 0.96
CA SER A 187 29.06 16.04 1.55
C SER A 187 27.66 16.68 1.56
N ALA A 188 26.96 16.65 0.43
CA ALA A 188 25.60 17.17 0.34
C ALA A 188 24.65 16.47 1.32
N SER A 189 24.74 15.13 1.43
CA SER A 189 23.88 14.38 2.35
C SER A 189 24.08 14.77 3.82
N HIS A 190 25.28 15.24 4.22
CA HIS A 190 25.58 15.64 5.59
C HIS A 190 25.41 17.14 5.86
N LEU A 191 25.55 17.98 4.85
CA LEU A 191 25.52 19.43 5.01
C LEU A 191 24.18 20.05 4.66
N ASP A 192 23.50 19.49 3.68
CA ASP A 192 22.29 20.08 3.12
C ASP A 192 21.01 19.35 3.54
N TYR A 193 21.11 18.08 3.95
CA TYR A 193 19.96 17.20 4.21
C TYR A 193 19.94 16.54 5.60
N PHE A 194 20.78 17.01 6.54
CA PHE A 194 20.78 16.56 7.94
C PHE A 194 20.24 17.63 8.89
#